data_43f02c91308fa9b6a39de863322ef3a8
#
_entry.id   43f02c91308fa9b6a39de863322ef3a8
#
_cell.length_a   1.000
_cell.length_b   1.000
_cell.length_c   1.000
_cell.angle_alpha   90.00
_cell.angle_beta   90.00
_cell.angle_gamma   90.00
#
_symmetry.space_group_name_H-M   'P 1'
#
loop_
_entity.id
_entity.type
_entity.pdbx_description
1 polymer ?
#
loop_
_entity_poly.entity_id
_entity_poly.type
_entity_poly.pdbx_seq_one_letter_code
_entity_poly.pdbx_strand_id
1 'polypeptide(L)' 'MKRLLIEEIEKLDRNFLTPAEVAAVMEISLSTFYRNREKMKLPTVRSGRMLHIPKDAFLEFLRYGKTGDRQK' A
#
# COMPACT_ATOMS: atom_id res chain seq x y z
N MET A 1 -12.66 14.35 1.64
CA MET A 1 -11.94 13.28 1.01
C MET A 1 -12.26 11.95 1.66
N LYS A 2 -12.42 10.94 0.86
CA LYS A 2 -12.82 9.67 1.38
C LYS A 2 -11.63 8.87 1.80
N ARG A 3 -11.68 8.26 2.97
CA ARG A 3 -10.61 7.39 3.39
C ARG A 3 -11.04 5.96 3.28
N LEU A 4 -10.08 5.08 3.07
CA LEU A 4 -10.33 3.67 3.03
C LEU A 4 -9.88 3.06 4.34
N LEU A 5 -10.64 2.10 4.82
CA LEU A 5 -10.30 1.39 6.03
C LEU A 5 -9.69 0.05 5.69
N ILE A 6 -8.93 -0.48 6.62
CA ILE A 6 -8.29 -1.78 6.42
C ILE A 6 -9.32 -2.85 6.10
N GLU A 7 -10.46 -2.80 6.77
CA GLU A 7 -11.52 -3.77 6.50
C GLU A 7 -12.02 -3.70 5.08
N GLU A 8 -12.06 -2.51 4.54
CA GLU A 8 -12.50 -2.35 3.15
C GLU A 8 -11.47 -2.92 2.20
N ILE A 9 -10.21 -2.75 2.51
CA ILE A 9 -9.15 -3.31 1.69
C ILE A 9 -9.22 -4.84 1.70
N GLU A 10 -9.44 -5.42 2.85
CA GLU A 10 -9.53 -6.86 2.95
C GLU A 10 -10.67 -7.43 2.14
N LYS A 11 -11.74 -6.67 1.98
CA LYS A 11 -12.89 -7.13 1.23
C LYS A 11 -12.79 -6.92 -0.27
N LEU A 12 -11.77 -6.21 -0.72
CA LEU A 12 -11.62 -5.97 -2.15
C LEU A 12 -11.32 -7.26 -2.87
N ASP A 13 -11.98 -7.42 -4.01
CA ASP A 13 -11.84 -8.63 -4.79
C ASP A 13 -10.74 -8.44 -5.81
N ARG A 14 -9.59 -8.00 -5.38
CA ARG A 14 -8.45 -7.73 -6.22
C ARG A 14 -7.19 -8.09 -5.47
N ASN A 15 -6.14 -8.41 -6.20
CA ASN A 15 -4.86 -8.76 -5.59
C ASN A 15 -3.94 -7.55 -5.45
N PHE A 16 -4.25 -6.46 -6.11
CA PHE A 16 -3.37 -5.29 -6.12
C PHE A 16 -4.16 -4.02 -5.83
N LEU A 17 -3.47 -3.06 -5.27
CA LEU A 17 -4.05 -1.76 -4.98
C LEU A 17 -3.35 -0.70 -5.81
N THR A 18 -4.00 0.44 -5.99
CA THR A 18 -3.38 1.56 -6.68
C THR A 18 -2.67 2.42 -5.64
N PRO A 19 -1.71 3.25 -6.07
CA PRO A 19 -1.07 4.18 -5.13
C PRO A 19 -2.07 5.10 -4.45
N ALA A 20 -3.10 5.52 -5.18
CA ALA A 20 -4.11 6.40 -4.59
C ALA A 20 -4.87 5.70 -3.46
N GLU A 21 -5.14 4.42 -3.64
CA GLU A 21 -5.83 3.66 -2.59
C GLU A 21 -4.94 3.50 -1.36
N VAL A 22 -3.67 3.22 -1.57
CA VAL A 22 -2.74 3.10 -0.46
C VAL A 22 -2.61 4.42 0.29
N ALA A 23 -2.48 5.52 -0.44
CA ALA A 23 -2.37 6.83 0.17
C ALA A 23 -3.64 7.16 0.97
N ALA A 24 -4.79 6.78 0.45
CA ALA A 24 -6.06 7.03 1.14
C ALA A 24 -6.13 6.29 2.46
N VAL A 25 -5.67 5.04 2.47
CA VAL A 25 -5.67 4.28 3.71
C VAL A 25 -4.73 4.90 4.74
N MET A 26 -3.59 5.37 4.28
CA MET A 26 -2.61 5.96 5.18
C MET A 26 -2.89 7.40 5.49
N GLU A 27 -3.90 7.97 4.84
CA GLU A 27 -4.33 9.37 5.06
C GLU A 27 -3.20 10.33 4.73
N ILE A 28 -2.50 10.06 3.65
CA ILE A 28 -1.44 10.95 3.18
C ILE A 28 -1.73 11.31 1.73
N SER A 29 -1.09 12.35 1.24
CA SER A 29 -1.27 12.72 -0.15
C SER A 29 -0.53 11.75 -1.05
N LEU A 30 -0.92 11.70 -2.29
CA LEU A 30 -0.25 10.84 -3.26
C LEU A 30 1.21 11.24 -3.42
N SER A 31 1.48 12.53 -3.40
CA SER A 31 2.84 13.04 -3.47
C SER A 31 3.67 12.52 -2.31
N THR A 32 3.11 12.54 -1.11
CA THR A 32 3.80 12.04 0.07
C THR A 32 4.06 10.53 -0.05
N PHE A 33 3.09 9.79 -0.60
CA PHE A 33 3.26 8.37 -0.81
C PHE A 33 4.48 8.12 -1.71
N TYR A 34 4.55 8.81 -2.85
CA TYR A 34 5.65 8.59 -3.78
C TYR A 34 6.99 9.00 -3.18
N ARG A 35 6.98 10.06 -2.38
CA ARG A 35 8.22 10.53 -1.77
C ARG A 35 8.76 9.54 -0.73
N ASN A 36 7.88 8.88 -0.01
CA ASN A 36 8.28 7.99 1.05
C ASN A 36 8.27 6.51 0.66
N ARG A 37 7.98 6.22 -0.58
CA ARG A 37 7.79 4.85 -1.03
C ARG A 37 8.98 3.96 -0.72
N GLU A 38 10.18 4.46 -0.97
CA GLU A 38 11.37 3.67 -0.74
C GLU A 38 11.64 3.46 0.73
N LYS A 39 11.32 4.45 1.54
CA LYS A 39 11.53 4.32 2.96
C LYS A 39 10.59 3.31 3.57
N MET A 40 9.41 3.18 3.02
CA MET A 40 8.45 2.23 3.53
C MET A 40 8.82 0.80 3.16
N LYS A 41 9.62 0.65 2.13
CA LYS A 41 10.04 -0.66 1.64
C LYS A 41 8.85 -1.53 1.31
N LEU A 42 7.81 -0.91 0.83
CA LEU A 42 6.60 -1.62 0.45
C LEU A 42 6.80 -2.21 -0.94
N PRO A 43 6.57 -3.49 -1.12
CA PRO A 43 6.75 -4.09 -2.45
C PRO A 43 5.81 -3.46 -3.46
N THR A 44 6.29 -3.20 -4.64
CA THR A 44 5.47 -2.67 -5.71
C THR A 44 5.81 -3.40 -7.00
N VAL A 45 4.83 -3.46 -7.87
CA VAL A 45 5.00 -4.07 -9.18
C VAL A 45 4.66 -3.02 -10.21
N ARG A 46 5.55 -2.78 -11.14
CA ARG A 46 5.30 -1.79 -12.17
C ARG A 46 4.92 -2.47 -13.47
N SER A 47 3.85 -2.03 -14.06
CA SER A 47 3.41 -2.55 -15.34
C SER A 47 3.21 -1.36 -16.25
N GLY A 48 4.16 -1.11 -17.12
CA GLY A 48 4.14 0.08 -17.97
C GLY A 48 4.21 1.33 -17.10
N ARG A 49 3.19 2.16 -17.19
CA ARG A 49 3.15 3.36 -16.39
C ARG A 49 2.42 3.16 -15.09
N MET A 50 1.84 1.99 -14.90
CA MET A 50 1.04 1.75 -13.71
C MET A 50 1.87 1.13 -12.62
N LEU A 51 1.64 1.58 -11.40
CA LEU A 51 2.29 1.01 -10.25
C LEU A 51 1.22 0.28 -9.46
N HIS A 52 1.51 -0.95 -9.09
CA HIS A 52 0.55 -1.76 -8.35
C HIS A 52 1.18 -2.19 -7.04
N ILE A 53 0.40 -2.18 -5.98
CA ILE A 53 0.88 -2.59 -4.67
C ILE A 53 0.15 -3.88 -4.30
N PRO A 54 0.88 -4.98 -4.07
CA PRO A 54 0.21 -6.23 -3.69
C PRO A 54 -0.59 -6.03 -2.41
N LYS A 55 -1.85 -6.41 -2.46
CA LYS A 55 -2.76 -6.20 -1.33
C LYS A 55 -2.24 -6.90 -0.08
N ASP A 56 -1.80 -8.13 -0.21
CA ASP A 56 -1.34 -8.89 0.94
C ASP A 56 -0.12 -8.24 1.59
N ALA A 57 0.80 -7.75 0.77
CA ALA A 57 1.99 -7.09 1.29
C ALA A 57 1.62 -5.80 2.01
N PHE A 58 0.66 -5.06 1.47
CA PHE A 58 0.24 -3.83 2.10
C PHE A 58 -0.44 -4.11 3.43
N LEU A 59 -1.28 -5.13 3.50
CA LEU A 59 -1.94 -5.48 4.75
C LEU A 59 -0.93 -5.91 5.80
N GLU A 60 0.08 -6.64 5.39
CA GLU A 60 1.15 -7.05 6.28
C GLU A 60 1.92 -5.84 6.80
N PHE A 61 2.18 -4.89 5.91
CA PHE A 61 2.85 -3.65 6.28
C PHE A 61 2.05 -2.90 7.34
N LEU A 62 0.73 -2.85 7.17
CA LEU A 62 -0.11 -2.14 8.12
C LEU A 62 -0.15 -2.84 9.48
N ARG A 63 -0.10 -4.15 9.47
CA ARG A 63 -0.18 -4.90 10.73
C ARG A 63 1.12 -4.89 11.50
N TYR A 64 2.23 -4.97 10.81
CA TYR A 64 3.51 -5.19 11.47
C TYR A 64 4.49 -4.04 11.29
N GLY A 65 4.12 -3.03 10.55
CA GLY A 65 4.98 -1.88 10.31
C GLY A 65 6.05 -2.14 9.26
N LYS A 66 6.06 -3.33 8.66
CA LYS A 66 6.96 -3.60 7.57
C LYS A 66 6.51 -4.83 6.84
N THR A 67 7.04 -5.06 5.68
CA THR A 67 6.58 -6.14 4.86
C THR A 67 7.55 -7.27 4.91
N GLY A 68 7.08 -8.41 5.29
CA GLY A 68 7.81 -9.63 5.11
C GLY A 68 9.16 -9.76 5.66
N ASP A 69 9.80 -8.74 6.09
CA ASP A 69 11.05 -8.82 6.48
C ASP A 69 11.14 -9.01 7.87
N ARG A 70 10.78 -9.78 8.44
CA ARG A 70 10.74 -10.01 9.70
C ARG A 70 11.90 -9.92 10.38
N GLN A 71 12.73 -9.36 10.33
CA GLN A 71 13.79 -9.30 10.95
C GLN A 71 13.83 -9.00 12.10
N LYS A 72 13.90 -9.14 12.56
CA LYS A 72 13.90 -8.96 13.65
C LYS A 72 14.61 -8.69 13.97
#